data_130996f8e0b255a1da5145d8572e7fce
#
_entry.id   130996f8e0b255a1da5145d8572e7fce
#
_cell.length_a   1.000
_cell.length_b   1.000
_cell.length_c   1.000
_cell.angle_alpha   90.00
_cell.angle_beta   90.00
_cell.angle_gamma   90.00
#
_symmetry.space_group_name_H-M   'P 1'
#
loop_
_entity.id
_entity.type
_entity.pdbx_description
1 polymer ?
#
loop_
_entity_poly.entity_id
_entity_poly.type
_entity_poly.pdbx_seq_one_letter_code
_entity_poly.pdbx_strand_id
1 'polypeptide(L)'
;MTKVYACLAGNWVCLNNDPKCTVGESHKDPSLWWNEGADLYSPCQKEKDYEHSYYGLDYLHIFYQGKDWRINPIFVQIVTE
;
A
#
# COMPACT_ATOMS: atom_id res chain seq x y z
N MET A 1 -8.07 -15.43 9.24
CA MET A 1 -6.78 -14.91 8.76
C MET A 1 -7.02 -13.72 7.84
N THR A 2 -6.28 -12.67 7.99
CA THR A 2 -6.44 -11.49 7.16
C THR A 2 -5.48 -11.55 5.97
N LYS A 3 -6.01 -11.33 4.78
CA LYS A 3 -5.21 -11.26 3.55
C LYS A 3 -5.36 -9.89 2.92
N VAL A 4 -4.26 -9.36 2.41
CA VAL A 4 -4.23 -8.05 1.75
C VAL A 4 -4.01 -8.25 0.26
N TYR A 5 -4.92 -7.72 -0.54
CA TYR A 5 -4.83 -7.75 -2.00
C TYR A 5 -4.56 -6.34 -2.51
N ALA A 6 -3.78 -6.23 -3.54
CA ALA A 6 -3.49 -4.95 -4.19
C ALA A 6 -3.58 -5.07 -5.70
N CYS A 7 -4.08 -4.03 -6.34
CA CYS A 7 -4.07 -3.95 -7.79
C CYS A 7 -2.75 -3.31 -8.23
N LEU A 8 -1.85 -4.13 -8.76
CA LEU A 8 -0.53 -3.69 -9.22
C LEU A 8 -0.48 -3.78 -10.75
N ALA A 9 -0.34 -2.62 -11.40
CA ALA A 9 -0.33 -2.53 -12.87
C ALA A 9 -1.56 -3.21 -13.51
N GLY A 10 -2.73 -3.02 -12.90
CA GLY A 10 -3.98 -3.59 -13.39
C GLY A 10 -4.25 -5.04 -12.98
N ASN A 11 -3.37 -5.66 -12.22
CA ASN A 11 -3.52 -7.05 -11.79
C ASN A 11 -3.71 -7.12 -10.27
N TRP A 12 -4.79 -7.74 -9.83
CA TRP A 12 -5.02 -7.99 -8.41
C TRP A 12 -4.17 -9.15 -7.93
N VAL A 13 -3.34 -8.90 -6.94
CA VAL A 13 -2.44 -9.91 -6.38
C VAL A 13 -2.62 -9.98 -4.86
N CYS A 14 -2.44 -11.17 -4.31
CA CYS A 14 -2.44 -11.36 -2.86
C CYS A 14 -1.03 -11.10 -2.33
N LEU A 15 -0.85 -10.04 -1.57
CA LEU A 15 0.47 -9.66 -1.05
C LEU A 15 1.02 -10.70 -0.06
N ASN A 16 0.14 -11.42 0.61
CA ASN A 16 0.54 -12.45 1.57
C ASN A 16 1.21 -13.66 0.91
N ASN A 17 1.08 -13.80 -0.41
CA ASN A 17 1.73 -14.90 -1.14
C ASN A 17 3.23 -14.68 -1.35
N ASP A 18 3.73 -13.47 -1.17
CA ASP A 18 5.16 -13.18 -1.24
C ASP A 18 5.70 -13.04 0.19
N PRO A 19 6.52 -13.98 0.66
CA PRO A 19 7.06 -13.93 2.02
C PRO A 19 7.99 -12.74 2.27
N LYS A 20 8.48 -12.10 1.21
CA LYS A 20 9.34 -10.92 1.31
C LYS A 20 8.59 -9.60 1.12
N CYS A 21 7.27 -9.66 0.89
CA CYS A 21 6.46 -8.47 0.69
C CYS A 21 6.41 -7.65 1.97
N THR A 22 6.66 -6.34 1.84
CA THR A 22 6.50 -5.40 2.93
C THR A 22 5.57 -4.29 2.51
N VAL A 23 4.83 -3.73 3.47
CA VAL A 23 3.80 -2.73 3.22
C VAL A 23 3.97 -1.58 4.20
N GLY A 24 3.77 -0.36 3.70
CA GLY A 24 3.84 0.85 4.51
C GLY A 24 5.24 1.38 4.69
N GLU A 25 5.34 2.53 5.32
CA GLU A 25 6.63 3.20 5.53
C GLU A 25 7.52 2.46 6.54
N SER A 26 6.91 1.65 7.41
CA SER A 26 7.62 0.85 8.41
C SER A 26 8.01 -0.54 7.92
N HIS A 27 7.78 -0.85 6.65
CA HIS A 27 8.14 -2.12 6.03
C HIS A 27 7.62 -3.34 6.80
N LYS A 28 6.32 -3.35 7.06
CA LYS A 28 5.66 -4.42 7.80
C LYS A 28 5.15 -5.51 6.86
N ASP A 29 5.02 -6.74 7.38
CA ASP A 29 4.28 -7.80 6.70
C ASP A 29 2.84 -7.33 6.41
N PRO A 30 2.22 -7.72 5.28
CA PRO A 30 0.90 -7.19 4.93
C PRO A 30 -0.18 -7.33 6.01
N SER A 31 -0.28 -8.50 6.64
CA SER A 31 -1.25 -8.71 7.71
C SER A 31 -0.95 -7.86 8.93
N LEU A 32 0.32 -7.75 9.28
CA LEU A 32 0.77 -6.93 10.41
C LEU A 32 0.51 -5.45 10.15
N TRP A 33 0.79 -4.99 8.93
CA TRP A 33 0.50 -3.62 8.53
C TRP A 33 -0.97 -3.28 8.76
N TRP A 34 -1.86 -4.16 8.33
CA TRP A 34 -3.30 -3.95 8.52
C TRP A 34 -3.69 -3.93 10.00
N ASN A 35 -3.16 -4.87 10.78
CA ASN A 35 -3.51 -5.00 12.20
C ASN A 35 -2.93 -3.88 13.06
N GLU A 36 -1.88 -3.23 12.62
CA GLU A 36 -1.23 -2.15 13.38
C GLU A 36 -1.58 -0.75 12.87
N GLY A 37 -2.72 -0.60 12.22
CA GLY A 37 -3.27 0.71 11.89
C GLY A 37 -3.22 1.09 10.42
N ALA A 38 -2.65 0.24 9.56
CA ALA A 38 -2.66 0.45 8.11
C ALA A 38 -2.13 1.83 7.72
N ASP A 39 -0.91 2.16 8.16
CA ASP A 39 -0.32 3.48 7.93
C ASP A 39 -0.07 3.76 6.44
N LEU A 40 -0.30 5.02 6.07
CA LEU A 40 -0.10 5.51 4.71
C LEU A 40 0.88 6.66 4.71
N TYR A 41 1.55 6.86 3.59
CA TYR A 41 2.30 8.09 3.40
C TYR A 41 1.33 9.20 3.01
N SER A 42 1.36 10.29 3.77
CA SER A 42 0.60 11.51 3.46
C SER A 42 1.57 12.61 3.09
N PRO A 43 1.50 13.15 1.86
CA PRO A 43 2.36 14.26 1.47
C PRO A 43 2.17 15.47 2.39
N CYS A 44 3.20 16.29 2.52
CA CYS A 44 3.09 17.51 3.30
C CYS A 44 2.12 18.50 2.63
N GLN A 45 1.67 19.50 3.38
CA GLN A 45 0.70 20.49 2.88
C GLN A 45 1.16 21.17 1.60
N LYS A 46 2.44 21.44 1.48
CA LYS A 46 3.00 22.07 0.29
C LYS A 46 2.83 21.20 -0.97
N GLU A 47 2.98 19.90 -0.84
CA GLU A 47 2.75 18.96 -1.94
C GLU A 47 1.27 18.84 -2.26
N LYS A 48 0.40 18.90 -1.26
CA LYS A 48 -1.06 18.83 -1.42
C LYS A 48 -1.65 20.05 -2.13
N ASP A 49 -0.94 21.15 -2.14
CA ASP A 49 -1.39 22.37 -2.82
C ASP A 49 -1.30 22.27 -4.34
N TYR A 50 -0.65 21.25 -4.88
CA TYR A 50 -0.66 20.96 -6.31
C TYR A 50 -1.91 20.13 -6.64
N GLU A 51 -3.02 20.82 -6.93
CA GLU A 51 -4.36 20.24 -7.01
C GLU A 51 -4.55 19.05 -7.95
N HIS A 52 -3.75 18.93 -8.98
CA HIS A 52 -3.89 17.85 -9.97
C HIS A 52 -2.65 16.97 -10.06
N SER A 53 -1.79 17.01 -9.04
CA SER A 53 -0.56 16.23 -9.01
C SER A 53 -0.76 14.91 -8.25
N TYR A 54 -0.18 13.84 -8.77
CA TYR A 54 -0.07 12.59 -8.02
C TYR A 54 0.64 12.77 -6.68
N TYR A 55 1.52 13.75 -6.57
CA TYR A 55 2.25 14.04 -5.34
C TYR A 55 1.35 14.57 -4.22
N GLY A 56 0.14 15.04 -4.56
CA GLY A 56 -0.83 15.49 -3.56
C GLY A 56 -1.68 14.38 -2.98
N LEU A 57 -1.61 13.17 -3.52
CA LEU A 57 -2.43 12.05 -3.07
C LEU A 57 -1.71 11.24 -2.01
N ASP A 58 -2.48 10.74 -1.04
CA ASP A 58 -1.95 9.74 -0.11
C ASP A 58 -1.64 8.47 -0.87
N TYR A 59 -0.57 7.78 -0.50
CA TYR A 59 -0.24 6.54 -1.15
C TYR A 59 0.25 5.49 -0.16
N LEU A 60 0.14 4.23 -0.59
CA LEU A 60 0.67 3.09 0.13
C LEU A 60 1.93 2.61 -0.59
N HIS A 61 3.01 2.47 0.17
CA HIS A 61 4.28 1.96 -0.35
C HIS A 61 4.29 0.45 -0.16
N ILE A 62 4.45 -0.29 -1.25
CA ILE A 62 4.46 -1.76 -1.23
C ILE A 62 5.75 -2.24 -1.88
N PHE A 63 6.47 -3.13 -1.20
CA PHE A 63 7.57 -3.86 -1.80
C PHE A 63 7.08 -5.28 -2.11
N TYR A 64 6.96 -5.61 -3.38
CA TYR A 64 6.40 -6.88 -3.82
C TYR A 64 7.19 -7.44 -4.99
N GLN A 65 7.66 -8.69 -4.85
CA GLN A 65 8.45 -9.40 -5.86
C GLN A 65 9.64 -8.59 -6.37
N GLY A 66 10.36 -7.96 -5.43
CA GLY A 66 11.57 -7.20 -5.74
C GLY A 66 11.35 -5.82 -6.32
N LYS A 67 10.10 -5.34 -6.36
CA LYS A 67 9.77 -4.03 -6.91
C LYS A 67 9.07 -3.17 -5.87
N ASP A 68 9.36 -1.87 -5.88
CA ASP A 68 8.66 -0.88 -5.09
C ASP A 68 7.44 -0.37 -5.85
N TRP A 69 6.29 -0.40 -5.19
CA TRP A 69 5.04 0.10 -5.74
C TRP A 69 4.50 1.21 -4.87
N ARG A 70 3.98 2.26 -5.49
CA ARG A 70 3.24 3.32 -4.81
C ARG A 70 1.85 3.36 -5.40
N ILE A 71 0.85 3.06 -4.59
CA ILE A 71 -0.52 3.01 -5.08
C ILE A 71 -1.43 3.79 -4.16
N ASN A 72 -2.54 4.29 -4.73
CA ASN A 72 -3.58 4.89 -3.91
C ASN A 72 -4.27 3.80 -3.10
N PRO A 73 -4.66 4.07 -1.85
CA PRO A 73 -5.32 3.06 -0.99
C PRO A 73 -6.58 2.44 -1.58
N ILE A 74 -7.25 3.10 -2.54
CA ILE A 74 -8.44 2.51 -3.18
C ILE A 74 -8.11 1.26 -3.99
N PHE A 75 -6.84 1.02 -4.30
CA PHE A 75 -6.39 -0.17 -5.02
C PHE A 75 -5.99 -1.30 -4.07
N VAL A 76 -6.45 -1.25 -2.84
CA VAL A 76 -6.18 -2.28 -1.83
C VAL A 76 -7.50 -2.86 -1.34
N GLN A 77 -7.56 -4.17 -1.21
CA GLN A 77 -8.71 -4.87 -0.62
C GLN A 77 -8.23 -5.74 0.53
N ILE A 78 -9.00 -5.73 1.60
CA ILE A 78 -8.71 -6.53 2.79
C ILE A 78 -9.74 -7.65 2.86
N VAL A 79 -9.28 -8.88 2.94
CA VAL A 79 -10.15 -10.06 3.07
C VAL A 79 -9.84 -10.72 4.40
N THR A 80 -10.87 -10.87 5.22
CA THR A 80 -10.76 -11.57 6.50
C THR A 80 -11.53 -12.89 6.39
N GLU A 81 -10.81 -13.99 6.58
CA GLU A 81 -11.38 -15.33 6.51
C GLU A 81 -11.48 -15.96 7.89
#